data_3a73d4e3d6a41ab37e62d2253f7aa733
#
_entry.id   3a73d4e3d6a41ab37e62d2253f7aa733
#
_cell.length_a   1.000
_cell.length_b   1.000
_cell.length_c   1.000
_cell.angle_alpha   90.00
_cell.angle_beta   90.00
_cell.angle_gamma   90.00
#
_symmetry.space_group_name_H-M   'P 1'
#
loop_
_entity.id
_entity.type
_entity.pdbx_description
1 polymer ?
#
loop_
_entity_poly.entity_id
_entity_poly.type
_entity_poly.pdbx_seq_one_letter_code
_entity_poly.pdbx_strand_id
1 'polypeptide(L)'
;LITVEDGTMLEVKIDKAKKSTIGIVHLFHGMAEHMDRYQELVEALNTQGYDVVRHNHRGHGKEIDENERGHFNSMNQIVDDAYEIIETLYLEELNVPYIIIGHSMGSIIARSFVEKYPDIAQGLILTGTGMFPKWKGVPIRLAMKLVTFIFGKRRRLKWVNQLLNKTFNKKITQPRTDSDWISTRQDEVDKF
;
A
#
# COMPACT_ATOMS: atom_id res chain seq x y z
N LEU A 1 14.05 -8.76 5.94
CA LEU A 1 13.33 -9.53 4.90
C LEU A 1 12.55 -10.65 5.55
N ILE A 2 11.33 -10.84 5.13
CA ILE A 2 10.49 -11.99 5.48
C ILE A 2 10.21 -12.77 4.19
N THR A 3 10.41 -14.09 4.24
CA THR A 3 10.09 -14.97 3.12
C THR A 3 8.69 -15.52 3.34
N VAL A 4 7.78 -15.23 2.41
CA VAL A 4 6.41 -15.73 2.43
C VAL A 4 6.29 -17.11 1.77
N GLU A 5 5.14 -17.77 1.91
CA GLU A 5 4.90 -19.19 1.54
C GLU A 5 5.38 -19.53 0.11
N ASP A 6 5.20 -18.65 -0.85
CA ASP A 6 5.62 -18.89 -2.24
C ASP A 6 7.12 -18.61 -2.51
N GLY A 7 7.90 -18.36 -1.48
CA GLY A 7 9.34 -18.07 -1.56
C GLY A 7 9.69 -16.62 -1.87
N THR A 8 8.71 -15.73 -2.02
CA THR A 8 8.98 -14.30 -2.24
C THR A 8 9.52 -13.65 -0.97
N MET A 9 10.56 -12.86 -1.11
CA MET A 9 11.11 -12.07 0.00
C MET A 9 10.49 -10.68 0.02
N LEU A 10 9.91 -10.31 1.15
CA LEU A 10 9.32 -8.99 1.38
C LEU A 10 10.21 -8.16 2.32
N GLU A 11 10.43 -6.92 1.95
CA GLU A 11 11.12 -5.97 2.82
C GLU A 11 10.18 -5.48 3.91
N VAL A 12 10.55 -5.73 5.18
CA VAL A 12 9.77 -5.39 6.37
C VAL A 12 10.65 -4.61 7.33
N LYS A 13 10.11 -3.55 7.93
CA LYS A 13 10.74 -2.78 9.00
C LYS A 13 9.84 -2.74 10.23
N ILE A 14 10.47 -2.82 11.40
CA ILE A 14 9.81 -2.66 12.69
C ILE A 14 10.47 -1.48 13.39
N ASP A 15 9.71 -0.42 13.55
CA ASP A 15 10.14 0.80 14.23
C ASP A 15 9.54 0.80 15.64
N LYS A 16 10.39 0.66 16.66
CA LYS A 16 9.95 0.54 18.05
C LYS A 16 9.51 1.86 18.65
N ALA A 17 8.50 1.79 19.51
CA ALA A 17 8.05 2.91 20.32
C ALA A 17 9.22 3.49 21.16
N LYS A 18 9.20 4.82 21.35
CA LYS A 18 10.19 5.51 22.21
C LYS A 18 9.89 5.40 23.70
N LYS A 19 8.81 4.71 24.07
CA LYS A 19 8.35 4.44 25.43
C LYS A 19 7.64 3.08 25.46
N SER A 20 7.01 2.71 26.58
CA SER A 20 6.24 1.46 26.66
C SER A 20 5.23 1.36 25.52
N THR A 21 5.22 0.22 24.83
CA THR A 21 4.34 -0.04 23.70
C THR A 21 2.89 -0.15 24.18
N ILE A 22 2.02 0.68 23.61
CA ILE A 22 0.57 0.69 23.90
C ILE A 22 -0.27 0.15 22.73
N GLY A 23 0.36 -0.14 21.60
CA GLY A 23 -0.27 -0.71 20.42
C GLY A 23 0.71 -0.88 19.27
N ILE A 24 0.31 -1.64 18.28
CA ILE A 24 1.07 -1.86 17.04
C ILE A 24 0.30 -1.24 15.90
N VAL A 25 0.98 -0.47 15.07
CA VAL A 25 0.43 0.08 13.83
C VAL A 25 1.12 -0.57 12.64
N HIS A 26 0.36 -1.20 11.75
CA HIS A 26 0.87 -1.74 10.49
C HIS A 26 0.48 -0.82 9.33
N LEU A 27 1.48 -0.29 8.62
CA LEU A 27 1.29 0.65 7.51
C LEU A 27 1.27 -0.07 6.17
N PHE A 28 0.17 0.10 5.42
CA PHE A 28 -0.01 -0.39 4.06
C PHE A 28 0.06 0.79 3.09
N HIS A 29 1.14 0.88 2.36
CA HIS A 29 1.41 1.99 1.44
C HIS A 29 0.57 1.93 0.16
N GLY A 30 0.53 3.02 -0.60
CA GLY A 30 -0.18 3.14 -1.86
C GLY A 30 0.55 2.54 -3.07
N MET A 31 -0.09 2.63 -4.23
CA MET A 31 0.49 2.19 -5.50
C MET A 31 1.62 3.15 -5.93
N ALA A 32 2.67 2.58 -6.52
CA ALA A 32 3.83 3.32 -7.03
C ALA A 32 4.62 4.13 -5.97
N GLU A 33 4.51 3.72 -4.71
CA GLU A 33 5.30 4.25 -3.61
C GLU A 33 5.93 3.12 -2.78
N HIS A 34 6.53 3.43 -1.66
CA HIS A 34 7.20 2.48 -0.79
C HIS A 34 7.09 2.88 0.69
N MET A 35 7.37 1.95 1.59
CA MET A 35 7.19 2.11 3.04
C MET A 35 7.96 3.29 3.66
N ASP A 36 9.10 3.70 3.08
CA ASP A 36 9.94 4.77 3.65
C ASP A 36 9.33 6.18 3.51
N ARG A 37 8.31 6.35 2.67
CA ARG A 37 7.58 7.62 2.56
C ARG A 37 6.83 8.01 3.84
N TYR A 38 6.62 7.06 4.72
CA TYR A 38 5.86 7.24 5.96
C TYR A 38 6.72 7.54 7.18
N GLN A 39 8.00 7.90 6.98
CA GLN A 39 8.96 8.08 8.08
C GLN A 39 8.49 9.10 9.13
N GLU A 40 7.93 10.24 8.71
CA GLU A 40 7.41 11.27 9.63
C GLU A 40 6.24 10.73 10.48
N LEU A 41 5.34 9.97 9.86
CA LEU A 41 4.22 9.33 10.57
C LEU A 41 4.72 8.28 11.55
N VAL A 42 5.71 7.48 11.15
CA VAL A 42 6.35 6.48 12.01
C VAL A 42 6.92 7.15 13.26
N GLU A 43 7.69 8.23 13.11
CA GLU A 43 8.31 8.96 14.22
C GLU A 43 7.26 9.55 15.17
N ALA A 44 6.18 10.10 14.62
CA ALA A 44 5.07 10.59 15.41
C ALA A 44 4.40 9.49 16.23
N LEU A 45 4.11 8.34 15.62
CA LEU A 45 3.51 7.18 16.27
C LEU A 45 4.42 6.59 17.34
N ASN A 46 5.72 6.41 17.04
CA ASN A 46 6.69 5.91 18.01
C ASN A 46 6.81 6.83 19.24
N THR A 47 6.71 8.14 19.04
CA THR A 47 6.72 9.12 20.15
C THR A 47 5.48 8.97 21.03
N GLN A 48 4.33 8.56 20.47
CA GLN A 48 3.10 8.32 21.20
C GLN A 48 3.05 6.95 21.90
N GLY A 49 3.99 6.04 21.60
CA GLY A 49 4.05 4.71 22.22
C GLY A 49 3.54 3.58 21.34
N TYR A 50 3.42 3.80 20.04
CA TYR A 50 3.08 2.74 19.10
C TYR A 50 4.35 2.15 18.47
N ASP A 51 4.47 0.84 18.45
CA ASP A 51 5.37 0.14 17.55
C ASP A 51 4.77 0.23 16.13
N VAL A 52 5.62 0.46 15.13
CA VAL A 52 5.17 0.54 13.75
C VAL A 52 5.80 -0.57 12.92
N VAL A 53 4.96 -1.39 12.30
CA VAL A 53 5.35 -2.35 11.28
C VAL A 53 5.04 -1.73 9.92
N ARG A 54 5.98 -1.80 9.01
CA ARG A 54 5.80 -1.37 7.62
C ARG A 54 6.53 -2.32 6.69
N HIS A 55 5.94 -2.57 5.54
CA HIS A 55 6.54 -3.43 4.53
C HIS A 55 6.32 -2.85 3.14
N ASN A 56 7.18 -3.24 2.22
CA ASN A 56 6.91 -3.01 0.80
C ASN A 56 6.01 -4.12 0.28
N HIS A 57 4.84 -3.75 -0.25
CA HIS A 57 3.97 -4.70 -0.92
C HIS A 57 4.69 -5.38 -2.08
N ARG A 58 4.32 -6.61 -2.37
CA ARG A 58 4.81 -7.37 -3.53
C ARG A 58 4.83 -6.50 -4.80
N GLY A 59 5.91 -6.54 -5.53
CA GLY A 59 6.12 -5.70 -6.70
C GLY A 59 6.48 -4.23 -6.40
N HIS A 60 6.67 -3.86 -5.13
CA HIS A 60 7.03 -2.50 -4.72
C HIS A 60 8.33 -2.51 -3.90
N GLY A 61 8.96 -1.35 -3.80
CA GLY A 61 10.24 -1.14 -3.11
C GLY A 61 11.34 -0.62 -4.03
N LYS A 62 12.47 -0.28 -3.44
CA LYS A 62 13.61 0.31 -4.19
C LYS A 62 14.38 -0.73 -4.98
N GLU A 63 14.57 -1.92 -4.40
CA GLU A 63 15.41 -3.00 -4.93
C GLU A 63 14.63 -4.01 -5.79
N ILE A 64 13.38 -3.70 -6.15
CA ILE A 64 12.55 -4.62 -6.95
C ILE A 64 13.03 -4.68 -8.39
N ASP A 65 13.09 -5.89 -8.97
CA ASP A 65 13.37 -6.08 -10.40
C ASP A 65 12.37 -5.29 -11.26
N GLU A 66 12.87 -4.66 -12.30
CA GLU A 66 12.07 -3.84 -13.20
C GLU A 66 10.90 -4.61 -13.84
N ASN A 67 11.04 -5.91 -14.09
CA ASN A 67 10.00 -6.75 -14.67
C ASN A 67 8.92 -7.14 -13.65
N GLU A 68 9.25 -7.11 -12.36
CA GLU A 68 8.31 -7.41 -11.26
C GLU A 68 7.67 -6.15 -10.66
N ARG A 69 8.18 -4.96 -10.99
CA ARG A 69 7.69 -3.69 -10.43
C ARG A 69 6.20 -3.46 -10.72
N GLY A 70 5.41 -3.32 -9.66
CA GLY A 70 3.97 -3.11 -9.71
C GLY A 70 3.18 -4.38 -10.04
N HIS A 71 3.84 -5.56 -10.10
CA HIS A 71 3.18 -6.80 -10.45
C HIS A 71 2.84 -7.65 -9.21
N PHE A 72 1.62 -8.13 -9.16
CA PHE A 72 1.12 -9.16 -8.26
C PHE A 72 -0.03 -9.93 -8.93
N ASN A 73 -0.21 -11.19 -8.59
CA ASN A 73 -1.17 -12.05 -9.29
C ASN A 73 -2.62 -11.77 -8.90
N SER A 74 -2.87 -11.44 -7.63
CA SER A 74 -4.21 -11.18 -7.11
C SER A 74 -4.18 -10.33 -5.85
N MET A 75 -5.31 -9.72 -5.51
CA MET A 75 -5.50 -9.02 -4.24
C MET A 75 -5.32 -9.98 -3.05
N ASN A 76 -5.82 -11.21 -3.15
CA ASN A 76 -5.67 -12.20 -2.09
C ASN A 76 -4.20 -12.47 -1.77
N GLN A 77 -3.34 -12.56 -2.77
CA GLN A 77 -1.91 -12.78 -2.57
C GLN A 77 -1.27 -11.69 -1.70
N ILE A 78 -1.54 -10.41 -1.98
CA ILE A 78 -1.01 -9.30 -1.16
C ILE A 78 -1.60 -9.30 0.26
N VAL A 79 -2.86 -9.68 0.38
CA VAL A 79 -3.54 -9.80 1.69
C VAL A 79 -2.91 -10.93 2.51
N ASP A 80 -2.61 -12.07 1.86
CA ASP A 80 -1.95 -13.21 2.53
C ASP A 80 -0.51 -12.88 2.90
N ASP A 81 0.22 -12.19 2.04
CA ASP A 81 1.56 -11.66 2.37
C ASP A 81 1.55 -10.84 3.68
N ALA A 82 0.55 -9.96 3.83
CA ALA A 82 0.44 -9.15 5.04
C ALA A 82 0.10 -9.99 6.28
N TYR A 83 -0.71 -11.03 6.13
CA TYR A 83 -1.03 -11.97 7.20
C TYR A 83 0.20 -12.78 7.62
N GLU A 84 0.96 -13.32 6.66
CA GLU A 84 2.18 -14.06 6.93
C GLU A 84 3.27 -13.21 7.63
N ILE A 85 3.33 -11.90 7.33
CA ILE A 85 4.19 -10.97 8.06
C ILE A 85 3.77 -10.91 9.53
N ILE A 86 2.46 -10.82 9.82
CA ILE A 86 1.92 -10.78 11.18
C ILE A 86 2.26 -12.05 11.94
N GLU A 87 2.01 -13.21 11.34
CA GLU A 87 2.34 -14.51 11.92
C GLU A 87 3.84 -14.64 12.19
N THR A 88 4.69 -14.34 11.19
CA THR A 88 6.15 -14.44 11.32
C THR A 88 6.72 -13.56 12.42
N LEU A 89 6.11 -12.41 12.65
CA LEU A 89 6.53 -11.46 13.68
C LEU A 89 5.87 -11.72 15.06
N TYR A 90 5.01 -12.74 15.15
CA TYR A 90 4.26 -13.07 16.37
C TYR A 90 3.48 -11.88 16.93
N LEU A 91 2.95 -11.02 16.05
CA LEU A 91 2.28 -9.78 16.46
C LEU A 91 0.98 -10.03 17.22
N GLU A 92 0.34 -11.16 17.00
CA GLU A 92 -0.89 -11.58 17.69
C GLU A 92 -0.64 -11.96 19.16
N GLU A 93 0.59 -12.37 19.49
CA GLU A 93 0.97 -12.74 20.87
C GLU A 93 1.24 -11.52 21.75
N LEU A 94 1.37 -10.34 21.14
CA LEU A 94 1.56 -9.10 21.87
C LEU A 94 0.22 -8.63 22.44
N ASN A 95 0.10 -8.59 23.74
CA ASN A 95 -1.10 -8.20 24.48
C ASN A 95 -1.43 -6.69 24.34
N VAL A 96 -1.38 -6.16 23.11
CA VAL A 96 -1.64 -4.76 22.78
C VAL A 96 -2.45 -4.68 21.49
N PRO A 97 -3.28 -3.63 21.31
CA PRO A 97 -4.08 -3.47 20.12
C PRO A 97 -3.24 -3.43 18.83
N TYR A 98 -3.71 -4.14 17.81
CA TYR A 98 -3.16 -4.11 16.45
C TYR A 98 -4.05 -3.29 15.53
N ILE A 99 -3.46 -2.27 14.90
CA ILE A 99 -4.16 -1.26 14.10
C ILE A 99 -3.56 -1.25 12.70
N ILE A 100 -4.39 -1.28 11.68
CA ILE A 100 -3.95 -1.13 10.29
C ILE A 100 -4.23 0.28 9.80
N ILE A 101 -3.22 0.93 9.22
CA ILE A 101 -3.38 2.19 8.47
C ILE A 101 -3.09 1.92 7.01
N GLY A 102 -4.08 2.11 6.14
CA GLY A 102 -3.94 1.91 4.69
C GLY A 102 -4.13 3.20 3.91
N HIS A 103 -3.19 3.51 3.00
CA HIS A 103 -3.28 4.65 2.11
C HIS A 103 -3.53 4.22 0.66
N SER A 104 -4.48 4.86 -0.04
CA SER A 104 -4.76 4.63 -1.46
C SER A 104 -4.95 3.13 -1.80
N MET A 105 -4.08 2.51 -2.59
CA MET A 105 -4.08 1.06 -2.83
C MET A 105 -3.99 0.27 -1.52
N GLY A 106 -3.14 0.68 -0.58
CA GLY A 106 -3.04 0.07 0.74
C GLY A 106 -4.35 0.11 1.54
N SER A 107 -5.20 1.13 1.30
CA SER A 107 -6.54 1.17 1.91
C SER A 107 -7.48 0.09 1.37
N ILE A 108 -7.32 -0.28 0.10
CA ILE A 108 -8.09 -1.37 -0.52
C ILE A 108 -7.59 -2.72 0.00
N ILE A 109 -6.26 -2.88 0.11
CA ILE A 109 -5.64 -4.07 0.70
C ILE A 109 -6.08 -4.23 2.15
N ALA A 110 -6.04 -3.17 2.96
CA ALA A 110 -6.44 -3.18 4.36
C ALA A 110 -7.93 -3.57 4.55
N ARG A 111 -8.82 -3.09 3.69
CA ARG A 111 -10.23 -3.50 3.69
C ARG A 111 -10.39 -4.99 3.36
N SER A 112 -9.69 -5.45 2.31
CA SER A 112 -9.73 -6.88 1.94
C SER A 112 -9.10 -7.76 3.02
N PHE A 113 -8.09 -7.24 3.74
CA PHE A 113 -7.46 -7.91 4.86
C PHE A 113 -8.46 -8.12 6.00
N VAL A 114 -9.15 -7.08 6.48
CA VAL A 114 -10.10 -7.23 7.60
C VAL A 114 -11.36 -8.00 7.19
N GLU A 115 -11.70 -8.05 5.90
CA GLU A 115 -12.77 -8.90 5.38
C GLU A 115 -12.37 -10.39 5.45
N LYS A 116 -11.10 -10.71 5.13
CA LYS A 116 -10.60 -12.09 5.14
C LYS A 116 -10.18 -12.56 6.53
N TYR A 117 -9.61 -11.67 7.34
CA TYR A 117 -9.07 -11.91 8.68
C TYR A 117 -9.70 -10.96 9.70
N PRO A 118 -10.99 -11.13 10.04
CA PRO A 118 -11.77 -10.14 10.79
C PRO A 118 -11.31 -9.95 12.25
N ASP A 119 -10.69 -10.96 12.84
CA ASP A 119 -10.36 -10.97 14.27
C ASP A 119 -8.94 -10.44 14.57
N ILE A 120 -8.16 -10.14 13.53
CA ILE A 120 -6.74 -9.74 13.71
C ILE A 120 -6.62 -8.27 14.13
N ALA A 121 -7.29 -7.36 13.42
CA ALA A 121 -7.14 -5.92 13.66
C ALA A 121 -8.25 -5.37 14.56
N GLN A 122 -7.85 -4.71 15.65
CA GLN A 122 -8.78 -3.97 16.53
C GLN A 122 -9.06 -2.56 16.03
N GLY A 123 -8.30 -2.06 15.06
CA GLY A 123 -8.51 -0.74 14.47
C GLY A 123 -8.13 -0.69 13.00
N LEU A 124 -8.90 0.11 12.23
CA LEU A 124 -8.68 0.31 10.80
C LEU A 124 -8.79 1.79 10.45
N ILE A 125 -7.72 2.37 9.90
CA ILE A 125 -7.67 3.75 9.43
C ILE A 125 -7.41 3.73 7.92
N LEU A 126 -8.28 4.37 7.16
CA LEU A 126 -8.20 4.41 5.69
C LEU A 126 -8.05 5.86 5.22
N THR A 127 -7.00 6.11 4.43
CA THR A 127 -6.75 7.41 3.82
C THR A 127 -6.70 7.30 2.30
N GLY A 128 -7.19 8.32 1.59
CA GLY A 128 -7.21 8.31 0.13
C GLY A 128 -7.98 7.13 -0.48
N THR A 129 -8.89 6.52 0.29
CA THR A 129 -9.64 5.34 -0.15
C THR A 129 -10.65 5.72 -1.23
N GLY A 130 -10.70 4.92 -2.29
CA GLY A 130 -11.68 5.05 -3.34
C GLY A 130 -12.78 3.97 -3.24
N MET A 131 -13.99 4.35 -3.61
CA MET A 131 -15.08 3.40 -3.83
C MET A 131 -15.70 3.64 -5.20
N PHE A 132 -15.69 2.60 -6.02
CA PHE A 132 -16.38 2.66 -7.31
C PHE A 132 -17.74 2.00 -7.20
N PRO A 133 -18.82 2.67 -7.64
CA PRO A 133 -20.12 2.03 -7.76
C PRO A 133 -20.01 0.76 -8.61
N LYS A 134 -20.72 -0.31 -8.24
CA LYS A 134 -20.65 -1.61 -8.95
C LYS A 134 -20.86 -1.48 -10.46
N TRP A 135 -21.78 -0.61 -10.87
CA TRP A 135 -22.07 -0.38 -12.31
C TRP A 135 -20.90 0.23 -13.10
N LYS A 136 -20.01 1.01 -12.45
CA LYS A 136 -18.77 1.50 -13.07
C LYS A 136 -17.65 0.47 -13.04
N GLY A 137 -17.63 -0.39 -12.03
CA GLY A 137 -16.59 -1.41 -11.87
C GLY A 137 -16.62 -2.49 -12.94
N VAL A 138 -17.81 -2.89 -13.40
CA VAL A 138 -17.96 -3.95 -14.42
C VAL A 138 -17.31 -3.56 -15.77
N PRO A 139 -17.64 -2.40 -16.39
CA PRO A 139 -17.02 -2.03 -17.66
C PRO A 139 -15.51 -1.79 -17.53
N ILE A 140 -15.04 -1.22 -16.42
CA ILE A 140 -13.59 -1.04 -16.18
C ILE A 140 -12.91 -2.41 -16.14
N ARG A 141 -13.47 -3.38 -15.41
CA ARG A 141 -12.92 -4.73 -15.31
C ARG A 141 -12.88 -5.45 -16.68
N LEU A 142 -13.91 -5.29 -17.51
CA LEU A 142 -13.93 -5.84 -18.85
C LEU A 142 -12.88 -5.18 -19.75
N ALA A 143 -12.77 -3.86 -19.73
CA ALA A 143 -11.75 -3.12 -20.45
C ALA A 143 -10.33 -3.56 -20.03
N MET A 144 -10.08 -3.70 -18.74
CA MET A 144 -8.78 -4.16 -18.22
C MET A 144 -8.48 -5.61 -18.62
N LYS A 145 -9.48 -6.51 -18.63
CA LYS A 145 -9.31 -7.87 -19.14
C LYS A 145 -8.94 -7.89 -20.63
N LEU A 146 -9.57 -7.05 -21.45
CA LEU A 146 -9.23 -6.93 -22.86
C LEU A 146 -7.81 -6.38 -23.05
N VAL A 147 -7.44 -5.35 -22.31
CA VAL A 147 -6.09 -4.78 -22.34
C VAL A 147 -5.05 -5.83 -21.94
N THR A 148 -5.28 -6.58 -20.86
CA THR A 148 -4.36 -7.64 -20.42
C THR A 148 -4.31 -8.83 -21.38
N PHE A 149 -5.38 -9.12 -22.08
CA PHE A 149 -5.43 -10.14 -23.13
C PHE A 149 -4.57 -9.74 -24.36
N ILE A 150 -4.68 -8.47 -24.80
CA ILE A 150 -3.96 -7.96 -25.98
C ILE A 150 -2.47 -7.72 -25.69
N PHE A 151 -2.16 -7.11 -24.55
CA PHE A 151 -0.81 -6.63 -24.24
C PHE A 151 -0.03 -7.53 -23.25
N GLY A 152 -0.69 -8.53 -22.68
CA GLY A 152 -0.13 -9.39 -21.63
C GLY A 152 -0.26 -8.77 -20.23
N LYS A 153 -0.21 -9.64 -19.21
CA LYS A 153 -0.43 -9.25 -17.81
C LYS A 153 0.71 -8.40 -17.21
N ARG A 154 1.93 -8.55 -17.71
CA ARG A 154 3.15 -7.90 -17.18
C ARG A 154 3.57 -6.64 -17.93
N ARG A 155 2.87 -6.28 -19.00
CA ARG A 155 3.26 -5.13 -19.82
C ARG A 155 2.84 -3.82 -19.16
N ARG A 156 3.83 -2.96 -18.89
CA ARG A 156 3.58 -1.60 -18.40
C ARG A 156 3.04 -0.73 -19.52
N LEU A 157 1.87 -0.19 -19.30
CA LEU A 157 1.19 0.70 -20.24
C LEU A 157 1.40 2.14 -19.77
N LYS A 158 2.49 2.77 -20.19
CA LYS A 158 2.85 4.17 -19.80
C LYS A 158 1.69 5.14 -20.05
N TRP A 159 0.91 4.94 -21.12
CA TRP A 159 -0.24 5.78 -21.43
C TRP A 159 -1.36 5.69 -20.36
N VAL A 160 -1.51 4.56 -19.66
CA VAL A 160 -2.48 4.43 -18.57
C VAL A 160 -2.07 5.32 -17.39
N ASN A 161 -0.80 5.30 -17.01
CA ASN A 161 -0.28 6.18 -15.96
C ASN A 161 -0.43 7.66 -16.33
N GLN A 162 -0.12 8.02 -17.57
CA GLN A 162 -0.32 9.39 -18.06
C GLN A 162 -1.79 9.82 -18.00
N LEU A 163 -2.71 8.94 -18.36
CA LEU A 163 -4.16 9.22 -18.28
C LEU A 163 -4.62 9.41 -16.84
N LEU A 164 -4.12 8.58 -15.91
CA LEU A 164 -4.41 8.70 -14.48
C LEU A 164 -3.87 10.02 -13.92
N ASN A 165 -2.60 10.34 -14.16
CA ASN A 165 -1.98 11.58 -13.71
C ASN A 165 -2.71 12.82 -14.25
N LYS A 166 -3.05 12.84 -15.55
CA LYS A 166 -3.88 13.89 -16.15
C LYS A 166 -5.24 14.03 -15.47
N THR A 167 -5.85 12.89 -15.10
CA THR A 167 -7.15 12.89 -14.43
C THR A 167 -7.05 13.45 -13.01
N PHE A 168 -6.01 13.10 -12.27
CA PHE A 168 -5.78 13.62 -10.92
C PHE A 168 -5.40 15.12 -10.94
N ASN A 169 -4.57 15.53 -11.90
CA ASN A 169 -4.17 16.94 -12.06
C ASN A 169 -5.28 17.88 -12.58
N LYS A 170 -6.42 17.36 -13.04
CA LYS A 170 -7.52 18.20 -13.58
C LYS A 170 -7.99 19.34 -12.67
N LYS A 171 -7.83 19.17 -11.35
CA LYS A 171 -8.24 20.17 -10.36
C LYS A 171 -7.12 21.14 -9.99
N ILE A 172 -5.93 20.98 -10.54
CA ILE A 172 -4.75 21.80 -10.23
C ILE A 172 -4.59 22.83 -11.33
N THR A 173 -4.57 24.09 -10.94
CA THR A 173 -4.36 25.20 -11.87
C THR A 173 -2.87 25.27 -12.21
N GLN A 174 -2.52 25.08 -13.49
CA GLN A 174 -1.15 25.09 -14.01
C GLN A 174 -0.22 24.09 -13.30
N PRO A 175 -0.45 22.77 -13.44
CA PRO A 175 0.44 21.78 -12.84
C PRO A 175 1.86 21.90 -13.42
N ARG A 176 2.87 21.92 -12.55
CA ARG A 176 4.30 21.97 -12.89
C ARG A 176 4.80 20.62 -13.37
N THR A 177 4.28 19.55 -12.75
CA THR A 177 4.65 18.17 -13.02
C THR A 177 3.42 17.27 -13.21
N ASP A 178 3.62 16.07 -13.69
CA ASP A 178 2.58 15.05 -13.78
C ASP A 178 2.11 14.57 -12.38
N SER A 179 2.85 14.87 -11.32
CA SER A 179 2.63 14.39 -9.96
C SER A 179 2.16 15.47 -8.97
N ASP A 180 1.86 16.69 -9.43
CA ASP A 180 1.46 17.80 -8.53
C ASP A 180 0.17 17.53 -7.74
N TRP A 181 -0.63 16.58 -8.17
CA TRP A 181 -1.83 16.13 -7.45
C TRP A 181 -1.53 15.47 -6.09
N ILE A 182 -0.27 15.12 -5.82
CA ILE A 182 0.14 14.39 -4.61
C ILE A 182 0.18 15.32 -3.39
N SER A 183 0.72 16.53 -3.57
CA SER A 183 0.90 17.48 -2.47
C SER A 183 0.89 18.93 -2.95
N THR A 184 0.49 19.83 -2.08
CA THR A 184 0.68 21.29 -2.26
C THR A 184 2.12 21.72 -1.98
N ARG A 185 2.91 20.89 -1.31
CA ARG A 185 4.33 21.09 -1.03
C ARG A 185 5.16 20.58 -2.20
N GLN A 186 5.89 21.48 -2.85
CA GLN A 186 6.72 21.13 -4.03
C GLN A 186 7.84 20.14 -3.69
N ASP A 187 8.48 20.30 -2.52
CA ASP A 187 9.51 19.39 -2.02
C ASP A 187 9.01 17.94 -1.86
N GLU A 188 7.75 17.74 -1.52
CA GLU A 188 7.14 16.40 -1.44
C GLU A 188 6.81 15.83 -2.83
N VAL A 189 6.41 16.69 -3.76
CA VAL A 189 6.18 16.27 -5.16
C VAL A 189 7.47 15.86 -5.83
N ASP A 190 8.59 16.57 -5.57
CA ASP A 190 9.89 16.30 -6.18
C ASP A 190 10.56 15.00 -5.64
N LYS A 191 10.11 14.51 -4.48
CA LYS A 191 10.55 13.22 -3.91
C LYS A 191 9.79 12.00 -4.49
N PHE A 192 8.66 12.23 -5.20
CA PHE A 192 7.82 11.18 -5.75
C PHE A 192 8.27 10.76 -7.14
#